data_7f9487eb55864e28950412b80cf1e0f3
#
_entry.id   7f9487eb55864e28950412b80cf1e0f3
#
_cell.length_a   1.000
_cell.length_b   1.000
_cell.length_c   1.000
_cell.angle_alpha   90.00
_cell.angle_beta   90.00
_cell.angle_gamma   90.00
#
_symmetry.space_group_name_H-M   'P 1'
#
loop_
_entity.id
_entity.type
_entity.pdbx_description
1 polymer ?
#
loop_
_entity_poly.entity_id
_entity_poly.type
_entity_poly.pdbx_seq_one_letter_code
_entity_poly.pdbx_strand_id
1 'polypeptide(L)'
;GGGIVGLATARQLLHHYPGITVSVLEKEPEPGQHQTGHNSGVLHCGLYYTPGSLKARLAVEGIRQMAEFCSLHNIPHEICGKLVVATNEAEATRMEKLYQRGKANGLEGLEKLDQNQMREIEPHVGGIAALKVPQEGIVDYPAVVMALVREIESLGGQIITNAKVNGLHEANQWTAITPAGDYSADWIINCAGLHCDRVSQ
;
A
#
# COMPACT_ATOMS: atom_id res chain seq x y z
N GLY A 1 -12.45 0.30 8.11
CA GLY A 1 -11.07 0.13 8.61
C GLY A 1 -10.17 1.27 8.22
N GLY A 2 -9.45 1.83 9.21
CA GLY A 2 -8.55 2.97 9.10
C GLY A 2 -7.12 2.62 8.63
N GLY A 3 -6.94 1.50 7.95
CA GLY A 3 -5.71 1.19 7.23
C GLY A 3 -5.63 1.96 5.91
N ILE A 4 -4.46 1.92 5.24
CA ILE A 4 -4.20 2.70 4.02
C ILE A 4 -5.23 2.45 2.90
N VAL A 5 -5.74 1.23 2.76
CA VAL A 5 -6.75 0.90 1.74
C VAL A 5 -8.07 1.61 2.05
N GLY A 6 -8.55 1.56 3.30
CA GLY A 6 -9.79 2.22 3.70
C GLY A 6 -9.69 3.74 3.60
N LEU A 7 -8.59 4.31 4.07
CA LEU A 7 -8.35 5.76 3.99
C LEU A 7 -8.24 6.24 2.53
N ALA A 8 -7.48 5.54 1.69
CA ALA A 8 -7.39 5.89 0.27
C ALA A 8 -8.75 5.77 -0.45
N THR A 9 -9.55 4.75 -0.09
CA THR A 9 -10.91 4.58 -0.62
C THR A 9 -11.81 5.74 -0.20
N ALA A 10 -11.82 6.09 1.09
CA ALA A 10 -12.62 7.20 1.61
C ALA A 10 -12.26 8.54 0.94
N ARG A 11 -10.95 8.82 0.81
CA ARG A 11 -10.44 9.98 0.10
C ARG A 11 -10.95 10.02 -1.35
N GLN A 12 -10.83 8.93 -2.09
CA GLN A 12 -11.26 8.87 -3.49
C GLN A 12 -12.77 9.05 -3.64
N LEU A 13 -13.56 8.49 -2.75
CA LEU A 13 -15.02 8.70 -2.75
C LEU A 13 -15.37 10.17 -2.56
N LEU A 14 -14.78 10.84 -1.57
CA LEU A 14 -15.03 12.26 -1.32
C LEU A 14 -14.61 13.16 -2.48
N HIS A 15 -13.52 12.83 -3.18
CA HIS A 15 -13.08 13.58 -4.37
C HIS A 15 -13.99 13.36 -5.58
N HIS A 16 -14.47 12.14 -5.81
CA HIS A 16 -15.22 11.81 -7.02
C HIS A 16 -16.71 12.07 -6.92
N TYR A 17 -17.27 12.09 -5.70
CA TYR A 17 -18.71 12.24 -5.46
C TYR A 17 -18.99 13.41 -4.52
N PRO A 18 -19.03 14.65 -5.04
CA PRO A 18 -19.35 15.82 -4.21
C PRO A 18 -20.71 15.67 -3.53
N GLY A 19 -20.76 15.99 -2.25
CA GLY A 19 -22.00 15.97 -1.45
C GLY A 19 -22.31 14.64 -0.75
N ILE A 20 -21.50 13.60 -0.92
CA ILE A 20 -21.63 12.41 -0.07
C ILE A 20 -21.00 12.64 1.30
N THR A 21 -21.49 11.89 2.29
CA THR A 21 -20.85 11.78 3.60
C THR A 21 -20.09 10.47 3.68
N VAL A 22 -18.87 10.49 4.22
CA VAL A 22 -18.04 9.29 4.40
C VAL A 22 -17.56 9.22 5.84
N SER A 23 -17.83 8.10 6.52
CA SER A 23 -17.31 7.80 7.84
C SER A 23 -16.41 6.56 7.78
N VAL A 24 -15.19 6.67 8.26
CA VAL A 24 -14.25 5.56 8.39
C VAL A 24 -14.29 5.06 9.83
N LEU A 25 -14.80 3.84 10.04
CA LEU A 25 -14.82 3.20 11.35
C LEU A 25 -13.51 2.42 11.55
N GLU A 26 -12.75 2.76 12.59
CA GLU A 26 -11.51 2.08 12.96
C GLU A 26 -11.63 1.50 14.37
N LYS A 27 -11.23 0.25 14.55
CA LYS A 27 -11.33 -0.46 15.84
C LYS A 27 -10.29 -0.01 16.85
N GLU A 28 -9.13 0.45 16.38
CA GLU A 28 -8.04 0.91 17.24
C GLU A 28 -8.21 2.39 17.61
N PRO A 29 -7.46 2.86 18.63
CA PRO A 29 -7.48 4.28 19.02
C PRO A 29 -6.92 5.22 17.96
N GLU A 30 -6.14 4.70 17.00
CA GLU A 30 -5.54 5.48 15.91
C GLU A 30 -5.59 4.69 14.59
N PRO A 31 -5.69 5.36 13.42
CA PRO A 31 -5.56 4.72 12.12
C PRO A 31 -4.16 4.15 11.88
N GLY A 32 -4.07 3.12 11.04
CA GLY A 32 -2.80 2.59 10.55
C GLY A 32 -2.08 1.63 11.51
N GLN A 33 -2.64 1.28 12.67
CA GLN A 33 -1.98 0.48 13.70
C GLN A 33 -1.77 -1.01 13.36
N HIS A 34 -2.21 -1.48 12.21
CA HIS A 34 -2.00 -2.86 11.75
C HIS A 34 -1.00 -2.94 10.60
N GLN A 35 -1.32 -3.65 9.52
CA GLN A 35 -0.43 -3.90 8.38
C GLN A 35 0.18 -2.61 7.80
N THR A 36 -0.55 -1.50 7.84
CA THR A 36 -0.08 -0.22 7.32
C THR A 36 1.05 0.38 8.14
N GLY A 37 1.04 0.22 9.45
CA GLY A 37 2.09 0.67 10.36
C GLY A 37 3.18 -0.39 10.64
N HIS A 38 2.95 -1.66 10.21
CA HIS A 38 3.85 -2.79 10.50
C HIS A 38 4.23 -3.49 9.20
N ASN A 39 5.05 -2.86 8.40
CA ASN A 39 5.57 -3.35 7.13
C ASN A 39 7.03 -2.91 6.91
N SER A 40 7.62 -3.26 5.78
CA SER A 40 9.02 -2.94 5.47
C SER A 40 9.27 -1.49 5.02
N GLY A 41 8.24 -0.68 4.86
CA GLY A 41 8.36 0.68 4.32
C GLY A 41 8.70 0.75 2.83
N VAL A 42 8.69 -0.37 2.12
CA VAL A 42 9.12 -0.43 0.73
C VAL A 42 8.01 -0.06 -0.23
N LEU A 43 8.31 0.80 -1.16
CA LEU A 43 7.51 1.10 -2.35
C LEU A 43 7.85 0.09 -3.44
N HIS A 44 6.99 -0.89 -3.65
CA HIS A 44 7.19 -1.97 -4.63
C HIS A 44 6.73 -1.57 -6.02
N CYS A 45 7.64 -1.69 -7.01
CA CYS A 45 7.37 -1.36 -8.41
C CYS A 45 6.69 -2.48 -9.22
N GLY A 46 6.36 -3.62 -8.60
CA GLY A 46 5.67 -4.73 -9.29
C GLY A 46 6.57 -5.78 -9.92
N LEU A 47 7.87 -5.81 -9.63
CA LEU A 47 8.84 -6.76 -10.16
C LEU A 47 8.39 -8.23 -10.06
N TYR A 48 7.82 -8.61 -8.92
CA TYR A 48 7.48 -10.00 -8.60
C TYR A 48 6.13 -10.47 -9.17
N TYR A 49 5.31 -9.56 -9.68
CA TYR A 49 3.95 -9.90 -10.08
C TYR A 49 3.90 -10.43 -11.51
N THR A 50 2.94 -11.34 -11.76
CA THR A 50 2.73 -11.92 -13.09
C THR A 50 2.37 -10.81 -14.08
N PRO A 51 3.07 -10.71 -15.21
CA PRO A 51 2.78 -9.72 -16.23
C PRO A 51 1.32 -9.77 -16.72
N GLY A 52 0.74 -8.60 -16.93
CA GLY A 52 -0.68 -8.44 -17.31
C GLY A 52 -1.67 -8.62 -16.17
N SER A 53 -1.26 -9.09 -14.99
CA SER A 53 -2.14 -9.19 -13.83
C SER A 53 -2.54 -7.81 -13.29
N LEU A 54 -3.70 -7.76 -12.64
CA LEU A 54 -4.16 -6.54 -11.95
C LEU A 54 -3.13 -6.07 -10.88
N LYS A 55 -2.50 -7.03 -10.17
CA LYS A 55 -1.45 -6.71 -9.20
C LYS A 55 -0.25 -6.01 -9.83
N ALA A 56 0.22 -6.49 -11.00
CA ALA A 56 1.33 -5.85 -11.70
C ALA A 56 0.98 -4.43 -12.14
N ARG A 57 -0.18 -4.25 -12.77
CA ARG A 57 -0.66 -2.94 -13.23
C ARG A 57 -0.82 -1.95 -12.08
N LEU A 58 -1.48 -2.37 -11.00
CA LEU A 58 -1.70 -1.51 -9.83
C LEU A 58 -0.41 -1.19 -9.09
N ALA A 59 0.59 -2.09 -9.07
CA ALA A 59 1.87 -1.80 -8.43
C ALA A 59 2.69 -0.77 -9.22
N VAL A 60 2.77 -0.93 -10.55
CA VAL A 60 3.49 0.02 -11.42
C VAL A 60 2.88 1.42 -11.35
N GLU A 61 1.56 1.51 -11.42
CA GLU A 61 0.86 2.79 -11.30
C GLU A 61 0.90 3.33 -9.87
N GLY A 62 0.74 2.46 -8.88
CA GLY A 62 0.66 2.82 -7.46
C GLY A 62 1.95 3.44 -6.93
N ILE A 63 3.13 2.98 -7.36
CA ILE A 63 4.39 3.58 -6.91
C ILE A 63 4.53 5.03 -7.41
N ARG A 64 4.12 5.29 -8.65
CA ARG A 64 4.12 6.63 -9.22
C ARG A 64 3.18 7.56 -8.44
N GLN A 65 1.93 7.14 -8.24
CA GLN A 65 0.93 7.91 -7.50
C GLN A 65 1.34 8.13 -6.04
N MET A 66 1.96 7.13 -5.40
CA MET A 66 2.44 7.27 -4.02
C MET A 66 3.57 8.29 -3.92
N ALA A 67 4.53 8.26 -4.84
CA ALA A 67 5.63 9.23 -4.86
C ALA A 67 5.11 10.66 -5.09
N GLU A 68 4.14 10.84 -6.00
CA GLU A 68 3.47 12.12 -6.23
C GLU A 68 2.71 12.59 -4.98
N PHE A 69 1.96 11.71 -4.34
CA PHE A 69 1.25 12.00 -3.09
C PHE A 69 2.21 12.41 -1.97
N CYS A 70 3.30 11.66 -1.80
CA CYS A 70 4.31 11.96 -0.80
C CYS A 70 4.98 13.32 -1.04
N SER A 71 5.30 13.63 -2.29
CA SER A 71 5.86 14.93 -2.67
C SER A 71 4.89 16.08 -2.38
N LEU A 72 3.61 15.91 -2.73
CA LEU A 72 2.57 16.92 -2.49
C LEU A 72 2.37 17.23 -0.99
N HIS A 73 2.47 16.21 -0.15
CA HIS A 73 2.24 16.31 1.29
C HIS A 73 3.52 16.46 2.13
N ASN A 74 4.69 16.61 1.50
CA ASN A 74 6.00 16.68 2.15
C ASN A 74 6.28 15.46 3.07
N ILE A 75 5.89 14.26 2.60
CA ILE A 75 6.12 13.02 3.31
C ILE A 75 7.51 12.47 2.97
N PRO A 76 8.32 12.07 3.96
CA PRO A 76 9.62 11.45 3.71
C PRO A 76 9.50 10.21 2.84
N HIS A 77 10.15 10.22 1.69
CA HIS A 77 10.23 9.09 0.77
C HIS A 77 11.46 9.23 -0.11
N GLU A 78 11.96 8.11 -0.60
CA GLU A 78 13.12 8.09 -1.49
C GLU A 78 13.00 6.94 -2.49
N ILE A 79 13.21 7.21 -3.76
CA ILE A 79 13.33 6.17 -4.80
C ILE A 79 14.81 5.80 -4.90
N CYS A 80 15.29 5.09 -3.90
CA CYS A 80 16.68 4.67 -3.75
C CYS A 80 17.05 3.43 -4.55
N GLY A 81 16.07 2.75 -5.16
CA GLY A 81 16.25 1.47 -5.81
C GLY A 81 16.39 0.30 -4.82
N LYS A 82 16.62 -0.89 -5.39
CA LYS A 82 16.83 -2.13 -4.65
C LYS A 82 17.78 -3.07 -5.38
N LEU A 83 18.54 -3.86 -4.63
CA LEU A 83 19.24 -5.03 -5.12
C LEU A 83 18.48 -6.31 -4.76
N VAL A 84 18.21 -7.14 -5.75
CA VAL A 84 17.77 -8.53 -5.55
C VAL A 84 18.97 -9.44 -5.74
N VAL A 85 19.45 -10.01 -4.66
CA VAL A 85 20.74 -10.73 -4.64
C VAL A 85 20.52 -12.23 -4.82
N ALA A 86 21.33 -12.85 -5.65
CA ALA A 86 21.46 -14.29 -5.79
C ALA A 86 22.70 -14.76 -5.03
N THR A 87 22.54 -15.71 -4.11
CA THR A 87 23.61 -16.25 -3.28
C THR A 87 24.21 -17.53 -3.85
N ASN A 88 23.54 -18.14 -4.85
CA ASN A 88 23.96 -19.37 -5.53
C ASN A 88 23.42 -19.42 -6.97
N GLU A 89 23.94 -20.38 -7.77
CA GLU A 89 23.59 -20.54 -9.18
C GLU A 89 22.09 -20.81 -9.43
N ALA A 90 21.41 -21.52 -8.53
CA ALA A 90 19.98 -21.76 -8.66
C ALA A 90 19.17 -20.47 -8.49
N GLU A 91 19.62 -19.57 -7.63
CA GLU A 91 19.02 -18.23 -7.47
C GLU A 91 19.35 -17.32 -8.64
N ALA A 92 20.59 -17.35 -9.15
CA ALA A 92 20.97 -16.61 -10.35
C ALA A 92 20.11 -17.02 -11.57
N THR A 93 19.83 -18.31 -11.72
CA THR A 93 18.91 -18.79 -12.76
C THR A 93 17.47 -18.28 -12.56
N ARG A 94 16.97 -18.23 -11.33
CA ARG A 94 15.65 -17.65 -11.03
C ARG A 94 15.62 -16.14 -11.26
N MET A 95 16.72 -15.44 -11.01
CA MET A 95 16.85 -14.00 -11.22
C MET A 95 16.68 -13.63 -12.70
N GLU A 96 17.11 -14.47 -13.65
CA GLU A 96 16.85 -14.27 -15.07
C GLU A 96 15.36 -14.20 -15.39
N LYS A 97 14.56 -15.11 -14.82
CA LYS A 97 13.10 -15.09 -14.98
C LYS A 97 12.48 -13.84 -14.37
N LEU A 98 13.03 -13.37 -13.25
CA LEU A 98 12.59 -12.15 -12.59
C LEU A 98 12.90 -10.91 -13.42
N TYR A 99 14.10 -10.84 -14.02
CA TYR A 99 14.49 -9.79 -14.96
C TYR A 99 13.52 -9.69 -16.14
N GLN A 100 13.23 -10.83 -16.80
CA GLN A 100 12.28 -10.85 -17.93
C GLN A 100 10.87 -10.45 -17.50
N ARG A 101 10.45 -10.86 -16.30
CA ARG A 101 9.16 -10.45 -15.73
C ARG A 101 9.10 -8.94 -15.48
N GLY A 102 10.13 -8.35 -14.90
CA GLY A 102 10.22 -6.91 -14.70
C GLY A 102 10.10 -6.14 -16.01
N LYS A 103 10.83 -6.56 -17.04
CA LYS A 103 10.71 -5.96 -18.39
C LYS A 103 9.31 -6.09 -18.96
N ALA A 104 8.66 -7.25 -18.81
CA ALA A 104 7.29 -7.46 -19.27
C ALA A 104 6.25 -6.62 -18.49
N ASN A 105 6.58 -6.22 -17.25
CA ASN A 105 5.77 -5.29 -16.45
C ASN A 105 6.07 -3.81 -16.77
N GLY A 106 6.98 -3.52 -17.71
CA GLY A 106 7.33 -2.15 -18.10
C GLY A 106 8.34 -1.48 -17.17
N LEU A 107 9.07 -2.24 -16.36
CA LEU A 107 10.13 -1.68 -15.53
C LEU A 107 11.35 -1.33 -16.39
N GLU A 108 11.87 -0.14 -16.19
CA GLU A 108 13.01 0.41 -16.90
C GLU A 108 14.28 0.42 -16.04
N GLY A 109 15.46 0.48 -16.68
CA GLY A 109 16.73 0.58 -15.96
C GLY A 109 17.12 -0.66 -15.15
N LEU A 110 16.47 -1.81 -15.37
CA LEU A 110 16.87 -3.06 -14.74
C LEU A 110 18.26 -3.50 -15.22
N GLU A 111 19.19 -3.72 -14.30
CA GLU A 111 20.55 -4.10 -14.59
C GLU A 111 20.93 -5.40 -13.86
N LYS A 112 21.56 -6.33 -14.59
CA LYS A 112 22.19 -7.50 -13.97
C LYS A 112 23.61 -7.13 -13.58
N LEU A 113 23.94 -7.35 -12.33
CA LEU A 113 25.21 -6.97 -11.75
C LEU A 113 26.00 -8.23 -11.35
N ASP A 114 27.30 -8.19 -11.62
CA ASP A 114 28.24 -9.15 -11.05
C ASP A 114 28.58 -8.80 -9.59
N GLN A 115 29.42 -9.63 -8.96
CA GLN A 115 29.81 -9.48 -7.56
C GLN A 115 30.51 -8.14 -7.26
N ASN A 116 31.32 -7.64 -8.19
CA ASN A 116 32.07 -6.39 -7.99
C ASN A 116 31.12 -5.20 -8.12
N GLN A 117 30.31 -5.17 -9.17
CA GLN A 117 29.33 -4.12 -9.43
C GLN A 117 28.30 -3.98 -8.29
N MET A 118 27.81 -5.11 -7.71
CA MET A 118 26.87 -5.00 -6.60
C MET A 118 27.53 -4.45 -5.33
N ARG A 119 28.84 -4.75 -5.09
CA ARG A 119 29.60 -4.22 -3.95
C ARG A 119 29.96 -2.74 -4.08
N GLU A 120 30.02 -2.22 -5.29
CA GLU A 120 30.13 -0.78 -5.53
C GLU A 120 28.89 0.00 -5.05
N ILE A 121 27.71 -0.65 -5.10
CA ILE A 121 26.44 -0.07 -4.65
C ILE A 121 26.23 -0.32 -3.15
N GLU A 122 26.45 -1.55 -2.71
CA GLU A 122 26.28 -1.97 -1.31
C GLU A 122 27.52 -2.77 -0.88
N PRO A 123 28.51 -2.13 -0.21
CA PRO A 123 29.80 -2.73 0.09
C PRO A 123 29.73 -4.00 0.95
N HIS A 124 28.69 -4.15 1.77
CA HIS A 124 28.52 -5.27 2.68
C HIS A 124 27.66 -6.41 2.11
N VAL A 125 27.19 -6.28 0.88
CA VAL A 125 26.34 -7.29 0.28
C VAL A 125 27.14 -8.58 -0.03
N GLY A 126 26.55 -9.73 0.29
CA GLY A 126 27.10 -11.06 -0.03
C GLY A 126 26.24 -11.75 -1.09
N GLY A 127 26.89 -12.27 -2.15
CA GLY A 127 26.19 -12.98 -3.25
C GLY A 127 27.09 -13.16 -4.45
N ILE A 128 26.60 -13.87 -5.47
CA ILE A 128 27.33 -14.13 -6.72
C ILE A 128 26.86 -13.24 -7.87
N ALA A 129 25.63 -12.72 -7.80
CA ALA A 129 25.05 -11.81 -8.77
C ALA A 129 23.89 -11.00 -8.11
N ALA A 130 23.51 -9.90 -8.73
CA ALA A 130 22.33 -9.16 -8.32
C ALA A 130 21.53 -8.62 -9.52
N LEU A 131 20.24 -8.34 -9.28
CA LEU A 131 19.40 -7.54 -10.15
C LEU A 131 19.16 -6.20 -9.48
N LYS A 132 19.64 -5.11 -10.08
CA LYS A 132 19.35 -3.75 -9.67
C LYS A 132 17.99 -3.33 -10.21
N VAL A 133 17.16 -2.79 -9.33
CA VAL A 133 15.78 -2.35 -9.61
C VAL A 133 15.67 -0.87 -9.20
N PRO A 134 15.90 0.07 -10.09
CA PRO A 134 16.01 1.49 -9.73
C PRO A 134 14.68 2.13 -9.34
N GLN A 135 13.55 1.54 -9.71
CA GLN A 135 12.21 2.10 -9.51
C GLN A 135 11.58 1.73 -8.16
N GLU A 136 12.27 1.02 -7.29
CA GLU A 136 11.79 0.78 -5.91
C GLU A 136 12.30 1.85 -4.96
N GLY A 137 11.59 2.02 -3.84
CA GLY A 137 11.95 3.03 -2.87
C GLY A 137 11.45 2.70 -1.47
N ILE A 138 11.58 3.67 -0.60
CA ILE A 138 11.10 3.61 0.79
C ILE A 138 10.22 4.82 1.09
N VAL A 139 9.30 4.66 2.05
CA VAL A 139 8.36 5.70 2.45
C VAL A 139 7.98 5.58 3.91
N ASP A 140 7.68 6.71 4.55
CA ASP A 140 7.06 6.78 5.87
C ASP A 140 5.54 6.54 5.77
N TYR A 141 5.10 5.27 5.86
CA TYR A 141 3.66 4.93 5.81
C TYR A 141 2.84 5.54 6.95
N PRO A 142 3.30 5.64 8.21
CA PRO A 142 2.62 6.44 9.23
C PRO A 142 2.33 7.88 8.79
N ALA A 143 3.29 8.56 8.19
CA ALA A 143 3.08 9.91 7.66
C ALA A 143 2.07 9.95 6.49
N VAL A 144 2.06 8.92 5.63
CA VAL A 144 1.03 8.76 4.57
C VAL A 144 -0.36 8.63 5.19
N VAL A 145 -0.53 7.81 6.23
CA VAL A 145 -1.80 7.65 6.96
C VAL A 145 -2.29 8.99 7.48
N MET A 146 -1.43 9.74 8.15
CA MET A 146 -1.79 11.05 8.72
C MET A 146 -2.15 12.09 7.64
N ALA A 147 -1.52 12.04 6.49
CA ALA A 147 -1.87 12.90 5.37
C ALA A 147 -3.25 12.55 4.79
N LEU A 148 -3.53 11.26 4.62
CA LEU A 148 -4.85 10.78 4.17
C LEU A 148 -5.97 11.18 5.15
N VAL A 149 -5.73 11.04 6.45
CA VAL A 149 -6.68 11.47 7.50
C VAL A 149 -6.99 12.96 7.35
N ARG A 150 -5.95 13.81 7.30
CA ARG A 150 -6.14 15.26 7.13
C ARG A 150 -6.92 15.61 5.86
N GLU A 151 -6.65 14.96 4.73
CA GLU A 151 -7.42 15.20 3.51
C GLU A 151 -8.89 14.80 3.66
N ILE A 152 -9.15 13.61 4.21
CA ILE A 152 -10.52 13.13 4.44
C ILE A 152 -11.30 14.14 5.31
N GLU A 153 -10.71 14.58 6.42
CA GLU A 153 -11.33 15.56 7.32
C GLU A 153 -11.56 16.92 6.63
N SER A 154 -10.59 17.39 5.85
CA SER A 154 -10.71 18.65 5.09
C SER A 154 -11.83 18.60 4.03
N LEU A 155 -12.13 17.40 3.52
CA LEU A 155 -13.22 17.15 2.57
C LEU A 155 -14.57 16.87 3.27
N GLY A 156 -14.64 17.01 4.61
CA GLY A 156 -15.86 16.80 5.40
C GLY A 156 -16.12 15.34 5.76
N GLY A 157 -15.18 14.40 5.50
CA GLY A 157 -15.25 13.03 5.98
C GLY A 157 -14.90 12.92 7.47
N GLN A 158 -15.23 11.78 8.07
CA GLN A 158 -15.00 11.54 9.50
C GLN A 158 -14.19 10.25 9.71
N ILE A 159 -13.26 10.29 10.66
CA ILE A 159 -12.55 9.13 11.17
C ILE A 159 -13.01 8.85 12.59
N ILE A 160 -13.62 7.70 12.81
CA ILE A 160 -14.18 7.31 14.10
C ILE A 160 -13.37 6.12 14.63
N THR A 161 -12.56 6.39 15.61
CA THR A 161 -11.67 5.42 16.27
C THR A 161 -12.38 4.74 17.44
N ASN A 162 -11.77 3.64 17.97
CA ASN A 162 -12.40 2.78 18.98
C ASN A 162 -13.78 2.25 18.57
N ALA A 163 -14.06 2.23 17.27
CA ALA A 163 -15.33 1.85 16.64
C ALA A 163 -15.20 0.47 15.96
N LYS A 164 -14.88 -0.56 16.76
CA LYS A 164 -14.84 -1.93 16.28
C LYS A 164 -16.23 -2.35 15.80
N VAL A 165 -16.39 -2.67 14.53
CA VAL A 165 -17.64 -3.22 14.01
C VAL A 165 -17.83 -4.64 14.55
N ASN A 166 -18.85 -4.80 15.38
CA ASN A 166 -19.22 -6.08 16.01
C ASN A 166 -20.34 -6.81 15.25
N GLY A 167 -21.09 -6.09 14.41
CA GLY A 167 -22.13 -6.64 13.57
C GLY A 167 -22.57 -5.63 12.52
N LEU A 168 -23.18 -6.16 11.46
CA LEU A 168 -23.81 -5.38 10.39
C LEU A 168 -25.28 -5.80 10.31
N HIS A 169 -26.17 -4.84 10.20
CA HIS A 169 -27.59 -5.08 10.05
C HIS A 169 -28.10 -4.34 8.81
N GLU A 170 -28.76 -5.05 7.92
CA GLU A 170 -29.39 -4.51 6.72
C GLU A 170 -30.90 -4.38 6.93
N ALA A 171 -31.39 -3.16 6.73
CA ALA A 171 -32.82 -2.86 6.68
C ALA A 171 -33.08 -1.92 5.49
N ASN A 172 -33.64 -0.74 5.70
CA ASN A 172 -33.72 0.28 4.65
C ASN A 172 -32.34 0.90 4.34
N GLN A 173 -31.46 0.88 5.32
CA GLN A 173 -30.05 1.25 5.25
C GLN A 173 -29.21 0.22 6.01
N TRP A 174 -27.93 0.20 5.76
CA TRP A 174 -26.98 -0.56 6.57
C TRP A 174 -26.75 0.13 7.90
N THR A 175 -26.67 -0.65 8.98
CA THR A 175 -26.26 -0.17 10.30
C THR A 175 -25.07 -0.99 10.78
N ALA A 176 -23.95 -0.31 11.08
CA ALA A 176 -22.78 -0.90 11.72
C ALA A 176 -22.89 -0.69 13.24
N ILE A 177 -22.90 -1.79 13.98
CA ILE A 177 -22.98 -1.81 15.44
C ILE A 177 -21.57 -1.76 16.01
N THR A 178 -21.28 -0.75 16.83
CA THR A 178 -19.96 -0.55 17.45
C THR A 178 -20.06 -0.13 18.92
N PRO A 179 -18.98 -0.29 19.71
CA PRO A 179 -18.92 0.25 21.06
C PRO A 179 -18.99 1.78 21.14
N ALA A 180 -18.63 2.46 20.06
CA ALA A 180 -18.67 3.94 19.96
C ALA A 180 -20.04 4.47 19.54
N GLY A 181 -21.03 3.59 19.32
CA GLY A 181 -22.37 3.89 18.83
C GLY A 181 -22.67 3.16 17.52
N ASP A 182 -23.91 3.31 17.05
CA ASP A 182 -24.37 2.73 15.80
C ASP A 182 -24.30 3.75 14.67
N TYR A 183 -23.82 3.30 13.49
CA TYR A 183 -23.63 4.16 12.33
C TYR A 183 -24.41 3.61 11.15
N SER A 184 -25.32 4.43 10.60
CA SER A 184 -26.14 4.05 9.46
C SER A 184 -25.60 4.68 8.16
N ALA A 185 -25.66 3.94 7.06
CA ALA A 185 -25.23 4.36 5.73
C ALA A 185 -25.97 3.59 4.63
N ASP A 186 -26.07 4.19 3.46
CA ASP A 186 -26.62 3.51 2.27
C ASP A 186 -25.68 2.42 1.74
N TRP A 187 -24.38 2.58 1.98
CA TRP A 187 -23.33 1.66 1.50
C TRP A 187 -22.28 1.40 2.58
N ILE A 188 -21.84 0.15 2.65
CA ILE A 188 -20.69 -0.25 3.46
C ILE A 188 -19.59 -0.77 2.55
N ILE A 189 -18.38 -0.27 2.75
CA ILE A 189 -17.17 -0.73 2.06
C ILE A 189 -16.25 -1.39 3.07
N ASN A 190 -16.10 -2.71 2.94
CA ASN A 190 -15.29 -3.50 3.84
C ASN A 190 -13.79 -3.39 3.50
N CYS A 191 -13.05 -2.61 4.30
CA CYS A 191 -11.59 -2.46 4.25
C CYS A 191 -10.93 -2.94 5.55
N ALA A 192 -11.46 -3.98 6.19
CA ALA A 192 -11.04 -4.48 7.51
C ALA A 192 -9.74 -5.32 7.50
N GLY A 193 -8.96 -5.27 6.40
CA GLY A 193 -7.66 -5.93 6.30
C GLY A 193 -7.75 -7.44 6.57
N LEU A 194 -6.96 -7.93 7.53
CA LEU A 194 -6.95 -9.35 7.91
C LEU A 194 -8.31 -9.85 8.44
N HIS A 195 -9.19 -8.94 8.88
CA HIS A 195 -10.50 -9.28 9.45
C HIS A 195 -11.67 -9.05 8.48
N CYS A 196 -11.40 -8.83 7.18
CA CYS A 196 -12.45 -8.57 6.20
C CYS A 196 -13.46 -9.71 6.07
N ASP A 197 -13.03 -10.97 6.21
CA ASP A 197 -13.87 -12.15 6.22
C ASP A 197 -14.86 -12.16 7.38
N ARG A 198 -14.44 -11.69 8.56
CA ARG A 198 -15.28 -11.61 9.77
C ARG A 198 -16.33 -10.52 9.70
N VAL A 199 -16.01 -9.41 9.04
CA VAL A 199 -16.96 -8.31 8.84
C VAL A 199 -17.98 -8.65 7.75
N SER A 200 -17.69 -9.60 6.88
CA SER A 200 -18.59 -10.04 5.80
C SER A 200 -19.52 -11.19 6.18
N GLN A 201 -19.44 -11.68 7.40
CA GLN A 201 -20.33 -12.73 7.97
C GLN A 201 -21.52 -12.10 8.67
#